data_a5b20a3aead44fa9b046b2fc18cefe78
#
_entry.id   a5b20a3aead44fa9b046b2fc18cefe78
#
_cell.length_a   1.000
_cell.length_b   1.000
_cell.length_c   1.000
_cell.angle_alpha   90.00
_cell.angle_beta   90.00
_cell.angle_gamma   90.00
#
_symmetry.space_group_name_H-M   'P 1'
#
loop_
_entity.id
_entity.type
_entity.pdbx_description
1 polymer ?
#
loop_
_entity_poly.entity_id
_entity_poly.type
_entity_poly.pdbx_seq_one_letter_code
_entity_poly.pdbx_strand_id
1 'polypeptide(L)'
;MDEPTDNSADVKSISEQMIEKYVPMVREALEEIRPHYENLKEYEDVLINAKLYIDDAENFLKEGKKEYAVLSIGYADGLVDALRIAKGFDPKM
;
A
#
# COMPACT_ATOMS: atom_id res chain seq x y z
N MET A 1 29.80 -5.20 -12.59
CA MET A 1 29.44 -5.27 -12.13
C MET A 1 29.09 -5.32 -11.43
N ASP A 2 28.92 -5.56 -11.29
CA ASP A 2 28.53 -5.73 -10.63
C ASP A 2 28.06 -5.54 -9.71
N GLU A 3 27.83 -5.61 -9.50
CA GLU A 3 27.28 -5.46 -8.75
C GLU A 3 27.18 -5.36 -7.80
N PRO A 4 27.06 -5.05 -7.57
CA PRO A 4 26.97 -4.93 -6.64
C PRO A 4 26.47 -5.38 -5.82
N THR A 5 26.47 -5.68 -5.86
CA THR A 5 25.84 -5.98 -5.29
C THR A 5 25.77 -6.39 -4.21
N ASP A 6 26.27 -6.78 -4.01
CA ASP A 6 26.30 -7.15 -3.03
C ASP A 6 26.19 -6.71 -1.72
N ASN A 7 26.45 -6.12 -1.49
CA ASN A 7 26.25 -5.34 -0.31
C ASN A 7 24.83 -5.40 0.16
N SER A 8 23.99 -5.83 -0.65
CA SER A 8 22.59 -5.95 -0.31
C SER A 8 22.33 -7.00 0.76
N ALA A 9 23.32 -7.78 1.13
CA ALA A 9 23.15 -8.73 2.22
C ALA A 9 22.87 -8.00 3.54
N ASP A 10 23.46 -6.82 3.72
CA ASP A 10 23.34 -6.06 4.95
C ASP A 10 22.39 -4.89 4.85
N VAL A 11 21.97 -4.58 3.63
CA VAL A 11 21.14 -3.40 3.36
C VAL A 11 19.94 -3.82 2.58
N LYS A 12 18.78 -3.34 2.99
CA LYS A 12 17.55 -3.63 2.25
C LYS A 12 17.64 -3.03 0.87
N SER A 13 17.08 -3.72 -0.10
CA SER A 13 17.02 -3.22 -1.45
C SER A 13 16.21 -1.93 -1.48
N ILE A 14 16.40 -1.14 -2.55
CA ILE A 14 15.64 0.09 -2.71
C ILE A 14 14.16 -0.20 -2.75
N SER A 15 13.75 -1.27 -3.45
CA SER A 15 12.34 -1.60 -3.55
C SER A 15 11.75 -1.96 -2.19
N GLU A 16 12.52 -2.65 -1.34
CA GLU A 16 12.03 -2.94 0.01
C GLU A 16 11.86 -1.68 0.82
N GLN A 17 12.82 -0.76 0.70
CA GLN A 17 12.74 0.51 1.42
C GLN A 17 11.53 1.31 0.96
N MET A 18 11.27 1.30 -0.33
CA MET A 18 10.11 2.01 -0.88
C MET A 18 8.81 1.42 -0.37
N ILE A 19 8.71 0.09 -0.35
CA ILE A 19 7.50 -0.56 0.12
C ILE A 19 7.27 -0.26 1.60
N GLU A 20 8.34 -0.25 2.39
CA GLU A 20 8.23 0.06 3.80
C GLU A 20 7.70 1.46 4.05
N LYS A 21 7.99 2.39 3.14
CA LYS A 21 7.43 3.73 3.23
C LYS A 21 6.00 3.78 2.68
N TYR A 22 5.76 3.02 1.63
CA TYR A 22 4.46 3.03 0.95
C TYR A 22 3.35 2.50 1.83
N VAL A 23 3.61 1.41 2.56
CA VAL A 23 2.57 0.76 3.34
C VAL A 23 1.93 1.74 4.34
N PRO A 24 2.71 2.44 5.18
CA PRO A 24 2.08 3.41 6.09
C PRO A 24 1.44 4.59 5.36
N MET A 25 1.98 4.99 4.21
CA MET A 25 1.38 6.08 3.44
C MET A 25 0.00 5.71 2.93
N VAL A 26 -0.14 4.50 2.38
CA VAL A 26 -1.42 4.05 1.87
C VAL A 26 -2.41 3.86 3.00
N ARG A 27 -1.93 3.33 4.13
CA ARG A 27 -2.78 3.15 5.30
C ARG A 27 -3.29 4.49 5.82
N GLU A 28 -2.43 5.48 5.88
CA GLU A 28 -2.84 6.82 6.32
C GLU A 28 -3.85 7.42 5.35
N ALA A 29 -3.61 7.26 4.06
CA ALA A 29 -4.53 7.78 3.05
C ALA A 29 -5.90 7.12 3.17
N LEU A 30 -5.93 5.83 3.46
CA LEU A 30 -7.20 5.13 3.67
C LEU A 30 -7.94 5.70 4.87
N GLU A 31 -7.22 5.92 5.98
CA GLU A 31 -7.85 6.46 7.16
C GLU A 31 -8.40 7.88 6.94
N GLU A 32 -7.70 8.65 6.11
CA GLU A 32 -8.15 10.00 5.79
C GLU A 32 -9.41 10.00 4.95
N ILE A 33 -9.54 9.05 4.03
CA ILE A 33 -10.68 9.06 3.12
C ILE A 33 -11.87 8.29 3.69
N ARG A 34 -11.63 7.39 4.63
CA ARG A 34 -12.68 6.52 5.17
C ARG A 34 -13.92 7.29 5.66
N PRO A 35 -13.78 8.39 6.42
CA PRO A 35 -14.97 9.09 6.93
C PRO A 35 -15.87 9.64 5.84
N HIS A 36 -15.33 9.86 4.65
CA HIS A 36 -16.11 10.39 3.54
C HIS A 36 -17.03 9.33 2.92
N TYR A 37 -16.85 8.08 3.34
CA TYR A 37 -17.63 6.96 2.83
C TYR A 37 -18.44 6.26 3.93
N GLU A 38 -18.45 6.82 5.13
CA GLU A 38 -19.24 6.25 6.21
C GLU A 38 -20.72 6.25 5.83
N ASN A 39 -21.40 5.18 6.15
CA ASN A 39 -22.82 5.00 5.88
C ASN A 39 -23.15 4.82 4.41
N LEU A 40 -22.14 4.67 3.55
CA LEU A 40 -22.35 4.38 2.15
C LEU A 40 -22.05 2.90 1.94
N LYS A 41 -23.08 2.09 2.04
CA LYS A 41 -22.94 0.64 2.03
C LYS A 41 -22.27 0.11 0.77
N GLU A 42 -22.51 0.77 -0.35
CA GLU A 42 -21.96 0.30 -1.61
C GLU A 42 -20.43 0.40 -1.67
N TYR A 43 -19.81 1.16 -0.75
CA TYR A 43 -18.36 1.29 -0.72
C TYR A 43 -17.70 0.50 0.41
N GLU A 44 -18.52 -0.19 1.20
CA GLU A 44 -18.01 -0.91 2.36
C GLU A 44 -16.99 -1.96 1.96
N ASP A 45 -17.29 -2.73 0.91
CA ASP A 45 -16.40 -3.80 0.47
C ASP A 45 -15.09 -3.24 -0.06
N VAL A 46 -15.14 -2.09 -0.73
CA VAL A 46 -13.91 -1.47 -1.23
C VAL A 46 -13.01 -1.07 -0.06
N LEU A 47 -13.59 -0.47 0.97
CA LEU A 47 -12.82 -0.08 2.15
C LEU A 47 -12.22 -1.29 2.85
N ILE A 48 -13.01 -2.34 2.99
CA ILE A 48 -12.53 -3.57 3.63
C ILE A 48 -11.39 -4.18 2.82
N ASN A 49 -11.56 -4.26 1.51
CA ASN A 49 -10.53 -4.85 0.66
C ASN A 49 -9.25 -4.02 0.68
N ALA A 50 -9.37 -2.69 0.66
CA ALA A 50 -8.17 -1.85 0.73
C ALA A 50 -7.40 -2.15 2.01
N LYS A 51 -8.10 -2.25 3.14
CA LYS A 51 -7.43 -2.55 4.41
C LYS A 51 -6.78 -3.92 4.39
N LEU A 52 -7.48 -4.92 3.85
CA LEU A 52 -6.94 -6.27 3.80
C LEU A 52 -5.66 -6.34 2.98
N TYR A 53 -5.63 -5.67 1.84
CA TYR A 53 -4.44 -5.68 0.99
C TYR A 53 -3.28 -4.92 1.62
N ILE A 54 -3.57 -3.86 2.38
CA ILE A 54 -2.52 -3.18 3.14
C ILE A 54 -1.95 -4.13 4.20
N ASP A 55 -2.82 -4.81 4.93
CA ASP A 55 -2.39 -5.77 5.95
C ASP A 55 -1.57 -6.90 5.33
N ASP A 56 -2.01 -7.39 4.16
CA ASP A 56 -1.27 -8.44 3.45
C ASP A 56 0.11 -7.95 3.06
N ALA A 57 0.21 -6.72 2.56
CA ALA A 57 1.51 -6.18 2.17
C ALA A 57 2.46 -6.13 3.36
N GLU A 58 1.95 -5.71 4.50
CA GLU A 58 2.74 -5.67 5.72
C GLU A 58 3.25 -7.05 6.10
N ASN A 59 2.36 -8.03 6.05
CA ASN A 59 2.71 -9.39 6.40
C ASN A 59 3.70 -10.00 5.41
N PHE A 60 3.51 -9.76 4.13
CA PHE A 60 4.44 -10.27 3.12
C PHE A 60 5.83 -9.68 3.32
N LEU A 61 5.92 -8.39 3.67
CA LEU A 61 7.20 -7.79 3.97
C LEU A 61 7.89 -8.49 5.14
N LYS A 62 7.14 -8.76 6.19
CA LYS A 62 7.71 -9.43 7.36
C LYS A 62 8.20 -10.83 7.02
N GLU A 63 7.56 -11.47 6.06
CA GLU A 63 7.93 -12.82 5.64
C GLU A 63 9.02 -12.83 4.57
N GLY A 64 9.49 -11.67 4.16
CA GLY A 64 10.50 -11.59 3.12
C GLY A 64 9.97 -11.82 1.72
N LYS A 65 8.67 -11.75 1.53
CA LYS A 65 8.02 -11.97 0.23
C LYS A 65 7.76 -10.63 -0.45
N LYS A 66 8.84 -10.02 -0.89
CA LYS A 66 8.80 -8.66 -1.41
C LYS A 66 7.89 -8.50 -2.62
N GLU A 67 7.93 -9.44 -3.55
CA GLU A 67 7.12 -9.32 -4.76
C GLU A 67 5.63 -9.33 -4.45
N TYR A 68 5.23 -10.17 -3.51
CA TYR A 68 3.82 -10.21 -3.12
C TYR A 68 3.43 -8.94 -2.39
N ALA A 69 4.36 -8.38 -1.60
CA ALA A 69 4.10 -7.13 -0.90
C ALA A 69 3.87 -5.99 -1.90
N VAL A 70 4.69 -5.94 -2.96
CA VAL A 70 4.53 -4.91 -4.00
C VAL A 70 3.16 -5.02 -4.65
N LEU A 71 2.76 -6.23 -5.01
CA LEU A 71 1.46 -6.42 -5.65
C LEU A 71 0.32 -6.01 -4.73
N SER A 72 0.40 -6.41 -3.47
CA SER A 72 -0.66 -6.11 -2.51
C SER A 72 -0.80 -4.63 -2.24
N ILE A 73 0.34 -3.94 -2.01
CA ILE A 73 0.26 -2.52 -1.71
C ILE A 73 -0.15 -1.71 -2.94
N GLY A 74 0.28 -2.16 -4.13
CA GLY A 74 -0.13 -1.50 -5.36
C GLY A 74 -1.63 -1.58 -5.59
N TYR A 75 -2.21 -2.73 -5.31
CA TYR A 75 -3.66 -2.89 -5.45
C TYR A 75 -4.39 -2.00 -4.45
N ALA A 76 -3.94 -2.00 -3.19
CA ALA A 76 -4.55 -1.16 -2.17
C ALA A 76 -4.43 0.32 -2.52
N ASP A 77 -3.26 0.71 -3.01
CA ASP A 77 -3.02 2.09 -3.42
C ASP A 77 -4.01 2.52 -4.51
N GLY A 78 -4.23 1.64 -5.49
CA GLY A 78 -5.19 1.93 -6.54
C GLY A 78 -6.60 2.11 -6.02
N LEU A 79 -7.01 1.26 -5.08
CA LEU A 79 -8.34 1.40 -4.49
C LEU A 79 -8.47 2.71 -3.72
N VAL A 80 -7.48 3.03 -2.92
CA VAL A 80 -7.50 4.26 -2.12
C VAL A 80 -7.50 5.49 -3.02
N ASP A 81 -6.66 5.48 -4.06
CA ASP A 81 -6.62 6.59 -5.00
C ASP A 81 -7.95 6.79 -5.69
N ALA A 82 -8.58 5.69 -6.10
CA ALA A 82 -9.89 5.79 -6.73
C ALA A 82 -10.91 6.42 -5.80
N LEU A 83 -10.88 6.03 -4.52
CA LEU A 83 -11.79 6.60 -3.55
C LEU A 83 -11.53 8.10 -3.35
N ARG A 84 -10.26 8.49 -3.33
CA ARG A 84 -9.91 9.90 -3.17
C ARG A 84 -10.33 10.71 -4.39
N ILE A 85 -10.05 10.21 -5.57
CA ILE A 85 -10.41 10.89 -6.81
C ILE A 85 -11.92 11.06 -6.91
N ALA A 86 -12.68 10.04 -6.53
CA ALA A 86 -14.14 10.08 -6.60
C ALA A 86 -14.72 11.16 -5.70
N LYS A 87 -14.00 11.56 -4.66
CA LYS A 87 -14.44 12.63 -3.77
C LYS A 87 -13.79 13.97 -4.08
N GLY A 88 -13.04 14.05 -5.16
CA GLY A 88 -12.42 15.30 -5.58
C GLY A 88 -11.11 15.60 -4.89
N PHE A 89 -10.51 14.63 -4.21
CA PHE A 89 -9.19 14.80 -3.62
C PHE A 89 -8.12 14.39 -4.61
N ASP A 90 -6.94 14.96 -4.46
CA ASP A 90 -5.81 14.53 -5.28
C ASP A 90 -5.36 13.14 -4.85
N PRO A 91 -4.85 12.33 -5.80
CA PRO A 91 -4.25 11.06 -5.43
C PRO A 91 -3.09 11.30 -4.47
N LYS A 92 -2.90 10.36 -3.54
CA LYS A 92 -1.85 10.51 -2.55
C LYS A 92 -0.46 10.25 -3.15
N MET A 93 -0.40 9.41 -4.18
CA MET A 93 0.85 9.01 -4.78
C MET A 93 0.93 9.26 -6.26
#